data_561c249f55ac3117ec7ef698f1747570
#
_entry.id   561c249f55ac3117ec7ef698f1747570
#
_cell.length_a   1.000
_cell.length_b   1.000
_cell.length_c   1.000
_cell.angle_alpha   90.00
_cell.angle_beta   90.00
_cell.angle_gamma   90.00
#
_symmetry.space_group_name_H-M   'P 1'
#
loop_
_entity.id
_entity.type
_entity.pdbx_description
1 polymer ?
#
loop_
_entity_poly.entity_id
_entity_poly.type
_entity_poly.pdbx_seq_one_letter_code
_entity_poly.pdbx_strand_id
1 'polypeptide(L)'
;MRDEGLSEAIRAAGGVSELARQLGISQPSVSNWDRIPAERVVSVEAATGVDRSVLRPDLYGKQVQSGDVSDIDTARAQEYALIAALLTRAPDARLLADLAALRGDPSRLGLAHIDLAEAAGNATVESVEREYFDLFIGIGRGELLPYASYYLTGFLQERPLARLRDDLAAIGVARAEGVVEPEDHAGILCEIMSGLASR
;
A
#
# COMPACT_ATOMS: atom_id res chain seq x y z
N MET A 1 -10.89 -30.26 -13.49
CA MET A 1 -10.12 -30.99 -12.41
C MET A 1 -10.03 -29.99 -11.27
N ARG A 2 -10.50 -30.35 -10.10
CA ARG A 2 -10.48 -29.42 -8.95
C ARG A 2 -9.04 -29.14 -8.51
N ASP A 3 -8.78 -27.89 -8.16
CA ASP A 3 -7.53 -27.42 -7.59
C ASP A 3 -7.25 -28.10 -6.23
N GLU A 4 -5.98 -28.27 -5.87
CA GLU A 4 -5.56 -28.94 -4.65
C GLU A 4 -6.04 -28.20 -3.39
N GLY A 5 -5.95 -26.87 -3.38
CA GLY A 5 -6.42 -26.04 -2.28
C GLY A 5 -7.93 -26.15 -2.04
N LEU A 6 -8.73 -26.23 -3.11
CA LEU A 6 -10.17 -26.48 -2.97
C LEU A 6 -10.47 -27.87 -2.42
N SER A 7 -9.71 -28.87 -2.87
CA SER A 7 -9.89 -30.25 -2.38
C SER A 7 -9.56 -30.36 -0.89
N GLU A 8 -8.50 -29.67 -0.44
CA GLU A 8 -8.12 -29.58 0.96
C GLU A 8 -9.19 -28.89 1.81
N ALA A 9 -9.72 -27.73 1.34
CA ALA A 9 -10.80 -27.02 2.03
C ALA A 9 -12.06 -27.88 2.20
N ILE A 10 -12.45 -28.62 1.16
CA ILE A 10 -13.61 -29.52 1.20
C ILE A 10 -13.38 -30.65 2.20
N ARG A 11 -12.18 -31.21 2.25
CA ARG A 11 -11.80 -32.24 3.21
C ARG A 11 -11.84 -31.75 4.63
N ALA A 12 -11.24 -30.59 4.90
CA ALA A 12 -11.19 -29.97 6.22
C ALA A 12 -12.60 -29.61 6.75
N ALA A 13 -13.48 -29.13 5.86
CA ALA A 13 -14.87 -28.81 6.20
C ALA A 13 -15.73 -30.06 6.43
N GLY A 14 -15.32 -31.27 6.01
CA GLY A 14 -16.14 -32.49 6.10
C GLY A 14 -17.07 -32.68 4.88
N GLY A 15 -16.84 -31.99 3.77
CA GLY A 15 -17.56 -32.16 2.52
C GLY A 15 -18.07 -30.87 1.89
N VAL A 16 -18.49 -30.98 0.62
CA VAL A 16 -18.96 -29.82 -0.17
C VAL A 16 -20.17 -29.13 0.46
N SER A 17 -21.14 -29.92 0.94
CA SER A 17 -22.36 -29.38 1.56
C SER A 17 -22.05 -28.67 2.88
N GLU A 18 -21.12 -29.19 3.65
CA GLU A 18 -20.73 -28.61 4.93
C GLU A 18 -19.94 -27.32 4.73
N LEU A 19 -19.01 -27.31 3.76
CA LEU A 19 -18.30 -26.08 3.37
C LEU A 19 -19.29 -24.99 2.90
N ALA A 20 -20.27 -25.34 2.06
CA ALA A 20 -21.31 -24.41 1.62
C ALA A 20 -22.12 -23.84 2.80
N ARG A 21 -22.47 -24.68 3.76
CA ARG A 21 -23.19 -24.28 4.99
C ARG A 21 -22.37 -23.30 5.83
N GLN A 22 -21.09 -23.59 6.05
CA GLN A 22 -20.18 -22.74 6.82
C GLN A 22 -19.98 -21.39 6.17
N LEU A 23 -19.93 -21.35 4.82
CA LEU A 23 -19.76 -20.11 4.05
C LEU A 23 -21.08 -19.34 3.82
N GLY A 24 -22.23 -19.87 4.23
CA GLY A 24 -23.53 -19.25 4.01
C GLY A 24 -23.95 -19.16 2.54
N ILE A 25 -23.48 -20.10 1.69
CA ILE A 25 -23.79 -20.15 0.25
C ILE A 25 -24.41 -21.47 -0.16
N SER A 26 -24.97 -21.53 -1.37
CA SER A 26 -25.59 -22.77 -1.87
C SER A 26 -24.55 -23.84 -2.18
N GLN A 27 -24.88 -25.12 -1.93
CA GLN A 27 -24.02 -26.25 -2.28
C GLN A 27 -23.64 -26.29 -3.79
N PRO A 28 -24.55 -26.00 -4.75
CA PRO A 28 -24.16 -25.87 -6.16
C PRO A 28 -23.11 -24.82 -6.42
N SER A 29 -23.09 -23.71 -5.67
CA SER A 29 -22.07 -22.68 -5.82
C SER A 29 -20.66 -23.24 -5.56
N VAL A 30 -20.48 -23.98 -4.45
CA VAL A 30 -19.20 -24.64 -4.13
C VAL A 30 -18.89 -25.76 -5.11
N SER A 31 -19.91 -26.51 -5.56
CA SER A 31 -19.72 -27.62 -6.51
C SER A 31 -19.20 -27.16 -7.87
N ASN A 32 -19.55 -25.95 -8.28
CA ASN A 32 -19.14 -25.35 -9.55
C ASN A 32 -17.74 -24.71 -9.49
N TRP A 33 -17.10 -24.68 -8.33
CA TRP A 33 -15.74 -24.19 -8.24
C TRP A 33 -14.74 -25.22 -8.78
N ASP A 34 -13.91 -24.78 -9.71
CA ASP A 34 -12.68 -25.49 -10.08
C ASP A 34 -11.52 -25.11 -9.13
N ARG A 35 -11.58 -23.88 -8.60
CA ARG A 35 -10.65 -23.25 -7.67
C ARG A 35 -11.42 -22.32 -6.75
N ILE A 36 -10.90 -22.07 -5.53
CA ILE A 36 -11.52 -21.12 -4.60
C ILE A 36 -11.43 -19.71 -5.20
N PRO A 37 -12.57 -19.00 -5.36
CA PRO A 37 -12.58 -17.61 -5.83
C PRO A 37 -11.76 -16.71 -4.90
N ALA A 38 -11.01 -15.74 -5.46
CA ALA A 38 -10.09 -14.89 -4.70
C ALA A 38 -10.78 -14.16 -3.53
N GLU A 39 -12.00 -13.67 -3.75
CA GLU A 39 -12.82 -12.97 -2.77
C GLU A 39 -13.36 -13.89 -1.64
N ARG A 40 -13.24 -15.20 -1.80
CA ARG A 40 -13.73 -16.19 -0.82
C ARG A 40 -12.62 -16.82 0.00
N VAL A 41 -11.35 -16.63 -0.33
CA VAL A 41 -10.22 -17.30 0.32
C VAL A 41 -10.20 -17.06 1.83
N VAL A 42 -10.37 -15.81 2.25
CA VAL A 42 -10.36 -15.43 3.68
C VAL A 42 -11.53 -16.07 4.43
N SER A 43 -12.70 -16.14 3.81
CA SER A 43 -13.90 -16.79 4.41
C SER A 43 -13.71 -18.31 4.51
N VAL A 44 -13.09 -18.93 3.51
CA VAL A 44 -12.77 -20.36 3.50
C VAL A 44 -11.73 -20.71 4.55
N GLU A 45 -10.67 -19.90 4.67
CA GLU A 45 -9.67 -20.05 5.72
C GLU A 45 -10.31 -19.97 7.12
N ALA A 46 -11.13 -18.94 7.37
CA ALA A 46 -11.83 -18.79 8.65
C ALA A 46 -12.78 -19.97 8.97
N ALA A 47 -13.43 -20.55 7.95
CA ALA A 47 -14.36 -21.65 8.12
C ALA A 47 -13.66 -23.00 8.30
N THR A 48 -12.53 -23.24 7.62
CA THR A 48 -11.87 -24.55 7.56
C THR A 48 -10.62 -24.67 8.41
N GLY A 49 -10.01 -23.53 8.81
CA GLY A 49 -8.70 -23.47 9.46
C GLY A 49 -7.53 -23.81 8.53
N VAL A 50 -7.77 -24.00 7.24
CA VAL A 50 -6.71 -24.24 6.24
C VAL A 50 -6.12 -22.91 5.83
N ASP A 51 -4.80 -22.78 5.95
CA ASP A 51 -4.09 -21.55 5.62
C ASP A 51 -4.29 -21.13 4.16
N ARG A 52 -4.47 -19.83 3.94
CA ARG A 52 -4.71 -19.23 2.61
C ARG A 52 -3.59 -19.53 1.61
N SER A 53 -2.37 -19.74 2.07
CA SER A 53 -1.24 -20.13 1.21
C SER A 53 -1.38 -21.54 0.64
N VAL A 54 -2.11 -22.43 1.34
CA VAL A 54 -2.47 -23.76 0.86
C VAL A 54 -3.71 -23.69 -0.03
N LEU A 55 -4.70 -22.85 0.35
CA LEU A 55 -5.92 -22.67 -0.40
C LEU A 55 -5.71 -22.07 -1.78
N ARG A 56 -4.83 -21.07 -1.88
CA ARG A 56 -4.50 -20.35 -3.11
C ARG A 56 -3.02 -19.93 -3.12
N PRO A 57 -2.11 -20.88 -3.38
CA PRO A 57 -0.67 -20.59 -3.39
C PRO A 57 -0.25 -19.60 -4.48
N ASP A 58 -1.06 -19.45 -5.53
CA ASP A 58 -0.87 -18.46 -6.59
C ASP A 58 -1.16 -17.01 -6.15
N LEU A 59 -2.00 -16.81 -5.15
CA LEU A 59 -2.35 -15.49 -4.60
C LEU A 59 -1.59 -15.18 -3.30
N TYR A 60 -1.38 -16.18 -2.48
CA TYR A 60 -0.86 -16.02 -1.13
C TYR A 60 0.47 -16.73 -0.92
N GLY A 61 1.16 -17.15 -1.98
CA GLY A 61 2.43 -17.88 -2.00
C GLY A 61 3.18 -17.92 -0.66
N LYS A 62 4.13 -18.77 -0.42
CA LYS A 62 4.78 -19.00 0.89
C LYS A 62 4.85 -17.73 1.73
N GLN A 63 4.07 -17.66 2.83
CA GLN A 63 4.33 -16.69 3.88
C GLN A 63 5.79 -16.86 4.32
N VAL A 64 6.59 -15.83 4.11
CA VAL A 64 7.89 -15.71 4.74
C VAL A 64 7.62 -15.68 6.25
N GLN A 65 8.19 -16.64 6.96
CA GLN A 65 7.98 -16.84 8.39
C GLN A 65 8.25 -15.53 9.15
N SER A 66 7.37 -15.21 10.07
CA SER A 66 7.46 -14.08 10.99
C SER A 66 8.85 -14.02 11.65
N GLY A 67 9.56 -12.92 11.41
CA GLY A 67 10.83 -12.63 12.08
C GLY A 67 11.71 -11.62 11.36
N ASP A 68 11.77 -11.68 10.06
CA ASP A 68 12.45 -10.67 9.25
C ASP A 68 11.42 -9.88 8.46
N VAL A 69 11.53 -8.54 8.47
CA VAL A 69 10.88 -7.67 7.50
C VAL A 69 11.22 -8.23 6.14
N SER A 70 10.23 -8.68 5.37
CA SER A 70 10.50 -9.36 4.11
C SER A 70 11.21 -8.38 3.16
N ASP A 71 12.05 -8.89 2.25
CA ASP A 71 12.67 -8.05 1.21
C ASP A 71 11.64 -7.22 0.45
N ILE A 72 10.42 -7.75 0.29
CA ILE A 72 9.28 -7.05 -0.32
C ILE A 72 8.79 -5.89 0.56
N ASP A 73 8.70 -6.08 1.87
CA ASP A 73 8.25 -5.03 2.78
C ASP A 73 9.33 -3.96 2.94
N THR A 74 10.60 -4.36 2.94
CA THR A 74 11.74 -3.43 2.88
C THR A 74 11.70 -2.59 1.61
N ALA A 75 11.51 -3.21 0.43
CA ALA A 75 11.38 -2.48 -0.83
C ALA A 75 10.16 -1.54 -0.82
N ARG A 76 9.01 -2.01 -0.31
CA ARG A 76 7.79 -1.18 -0.15
C ARG A 76 8.02 0.01 0.77
N ALA A 77 8.72 -0.19 1.89
CA ALA A 77 9.07 0.88 2.81
C ALA A 77 9.95 1.95 2.14
N GLN A 78 10.92 1.53 1.33
CA GLN A 78 11.79 2.42 0.59
C GLN A 78 11.03 3.24 -0.46
N GLU A 79 10.09 2.62 -1.19
CA GLU A 79 9.23 3.34 -2.14
C GLU A 79 8.35 4.39 -1.46
N TYR A 80 7.74 4.04 -0.33
CA TYR A 80 6.98 5.02 0.46
C TYR A 80 7.86 6.15 0.98
N ALA A 81 9.08 5.85 1.45
CA ALA A 81 10.03 6.87 1.89
C ALA A 81 10.43 7.82 0.76
N LEU A 82 10.66 7.29 -0.46
CA LEU A 82 10.96 8.07 -1.65
C LEU A 82 9.81 9.03 -1.99
N ILE A 83 8.59 8.53 -2.06
CA ILE A 83 7.40 9.34 -2.34
C ILE A 83 7.20 10.40 -1.25
N ALA A 84 7.36 10.04 0.02
CA ALA A 84 7.25 10.96 1.15
C ALA A 84 8.26 12.12 1.01
N ALA A 85 9.51 11.82 0.70
CA ALA A 85 10.56 12.83 0.55
C ALA A 85 10.24 13.83 -0.58
N LEU A 86 9.66 13.35 -1.69
CA LEU A 86 9.30 14.19 -2.84
C LEU A 86 8.03 15.03 -2.61
N LEU A 87 7.09 14.55 -1.79
CA LEU A 87 5.84 15.26 -1.53
C LEU A 87 5.89 16.21 -0.33
N THR A 88 6.84 16.05 0.59
CA THR A 88 6.92 16.88 1.80
C THR A 88 7.77 18.13 1.64
N ARG A 89 8.68 18.15 0.68
CA ARG A 89 9.56 19.31 0.40
C ARG A 89 10.13 19.23 -1.01
N ALA A 90 10.54 20.38 -1.52
CA ALA A 90 11.33 20.42 -2.75
C ALA A 90 12.65 19.67 -2.59
N PRO A 91 13.07 18.84 -3.57
CA PRO A 91 14.36 18.17 -3.58
C PRO A 91 15.53 19.17 -3.51
N ASP A 92 16.41 18.97 -2.54
CA ASP A 92 17.70 19.67 -2.47
C ASP A 92 18.74 19.03 -3.42
N ALA A 93 19.91 19.64 -3.53
CA ALA A 93 21.00 19.18 -4.41
C ALA A 93 21.42 17.72 -4.12
N ARG A 94 21.38 17.32 -2.85
CA ARG A 94 21.73 15.95 -2.44
C ARG A 94 20.67 14.98 -2.91
N LEU A 95 19.41 15.26 -2.65
CA LEU A 95 18.30 14.39 -3.07
C LEU A 95 18.24 14.30 -4.60
N LEU A 96 18.44 15.40 -5.34
CA LEU A 96 18.52 15.35 -6.80
C LEU A 96 19.64 14.43 -7.30
N ALA A 97 20.81 14.47 -6.67
CA ALA A 97 21.93 13.59 -7.03
C ALA A 97 21.61 12.12 -6.73
N ASP A 98 20.97 11.84 -5.58
CA ASP A 98 20.54 10.48 -5.19
C ASP A 98 19.46 9.96 -6.16
N LEU A 99 18.50 10.80 -6.56
CA LEU A 99 17.47 10.47 -7.56
C LEU A 99 18.07 10.18 -8.94
N ALA A 100 19.01 11.01 -9.41
CA ALA A 100 19.68 10.80 -10.69
C ALA A 100 20.52 9.51 -10.74
N ALA A 101 20.89 8.97 -9.58
CA ALA A 101 21.60 7.70 -9.45
C ALA A 101 20.67 6.47 -9.37
N LEU A 102 19.36 6.64 -9.32
CA LEU A 102 18.40 5.52 -9.28
C LEU A 102 18.60 4.58 -10.47
N ARG A 103 18.43 3.30 -10.20
CA ARG A 103 18.45 2.25 -11.22
C ARG A 103 17.09 1.60 -11.28
N GLY A 104 16.67 1.29 -12.49
CA GLY A 104 15.41 0.56 -12.71
C GLY A 104 15.65 -0.76 -13.42
N ASP A 105 14.60 -1.56 -13.47
CA ASP A 105 14.49 -2.82 -14.21
C ASP A 105 13.34 -2.71 -15.23
N PRO A 106 13.07 -3.75 -16.05
CA PRO A 106 11.97 -3.74 -17.02
C PRO A 106 10.56 -3.80 -16.40
N SER A 107 10.41 -3.82 -15.08
CA SER A 107 9.10 -3.73 -14.43
C SER A 107 8.50 -2.33 -14.59
N ARG A 108 7.19 -2.20 -14.35
CA ARG A 108 6.51 -0.89 -14.41
C ARG A 108 7.11 0.12 -13.40
N LEU A 109 7.47 -0.36 -12.21
CA LEU A 109 8.10 0.45 -11.18
C LEU A 109 9.54 0.83 -11.56
N GLY A 110 10.33 -0.15 -12.05
CA GLY A 110 11.69 0.10 -12.49
C GLY A 110 11.78 1.09 -13.67
N LEU A 111 10.82 1.05 -14.59
CA LEU A 111 10.73 2.06 -15.67
C LEU A 111 10.44 3.45 -15.09
N ALA A 112 9.55 3.57 -14.10
CA ALA A 112 9.27 4.84 -13.43
C ALA A 112 10.52 5.39 -12.68
N HIS A 113 11.34 4.51 -12.10
CA HIS A 113 12.63 4.91 -11.52
C HIS A 113 13.62 5.45 -12.58
N ILE A 114 13.65 4.84 -13.76
CA ILE A 114 14.49 5.33 -14.87
C ILE A 114 14.04 6.73 -15.30
N ASP A 115 12.72 6.91 -15.50
CA ASP A 115 12.15 8.22 -15.89
C ASP A 115 12.42 9.29 -14.82
N LEU A 116 12.28 8.94 -13.53
CA LEU A 116 12.58 9.83 -12.42
C LEU A 116 14.06 10.19 -12.36
N ALA A 117 14.97 9.22 -12.59
CA ALA A 117 16.41 9.46 -12.63
C ALA A 117 16.80 10.40 -13.77
N GLU A 118 16.22 10.22 -14.96
CA GLU A 118 16.43 11.10 -16.10
C GLU A 118 15.93 12.51 -15.82
N ALA A 119 14.74 12.66 -15.26
CA ALA A 119 14.17 13.95 -14.87
C ALA A 119 15.06 14.66 -13.85
N ALA A 120 15.51 13.95 -12.79
CA ALA A 120 16.38 14.50 -11.78
C ALA A 120 17.77 14.91 -12.33
N GLY A 121 18.32 14.13 -13.26
CA GLY A 121 19.59 14.43 -13.92
C GLY A 121 19.55 15.68 -14.80
N ASN A 122 18.38 16.05 -15.30
CA ASN A 122 18.16 17.23 -16.13
C ASN A 122 17.67 18.46 -15.34
N ALA A 123 17.35 18.30 -14.05
CA ALA A 123 16.81 19.37 -13.20
C ALA A 123 17.90 20.14 -12.47
N THR A 124 17.60 21.38 -12.08
CA THR A 124 18.39 22.17 -11.13
C THR A 124 17.57 22.38 -9.85
N VAL A 125 18.25 22.68 -8.75
CA VAL A 125 17.56 22.95 -7.47
C VAL A 125 16.54 24.10 -7.64
N GLU A 126 16.94 25.16 -8.32
CA GLU A 126 16.08 26.33 -8.54
C GLU A 126 14.86 26.01 -9.41
N SER A 127 15.02 25.12 -10.41
CA SER A 127 13.88 24.70 -11.25
C SER A 127 12.88 23.88 -10.47
N VAL A 128 13.37 22.94 -9.64
CA VAL A 128 12.52 22.06 -8.84
C VAL A 128 11.84 22.81 -7.69
N GLU A 129 12.55 23.73 -7.03
CA GLU A 129 11.95 24.58 -5.99
C GLU A 129 10.79 25.42 -6.54
N ARG A 130 10.95 25.97 -7.76
CA ARG A 130 9.89 26.74 -8.42
C ARG A 130 8.70 25.84 -8.76
N GLU A 131 8.95 24.69 -9.38
CA GLU A 131 7.92 23.74 -9.76
C GLU A 131 7.17 23.19 -8.54
N TYR A 132 7.90 22.87 -7.47
CA TYR A 132 7.30 22.45 -6.19
C TYR A 132 6.41 23.55 -5.60
N PHE A 133 6.88 24.81 -5.66
CA PHE A 133 6.09 25.94 -5.20
C PHE A 133 4.78 26.08 -6.00
N ASP A 134 4.87 26.04 -7.33
CA ASP A 134 3.71 26.20 -8.21
C ASP A 134 2.70 25.06 -8.01
N LEU A 135 3.20 23.81 -7.90
CA LEU A 135 2.35 22.63 -7.73
C LEU A 135 1.67 22.58 -6.36
N PHE A 136 2.39 22.79 -5.27
CA PHE A 136 1.90 22.45 -3.92
C PHE A 136 1.63 23.66 -3.02
N ILE A 137 2.27 24.79 -3.23
CA ILE A 137 2.16 25.98 -2.37
C ILE A 137 1.36 27.09 -3.05
N GLY A 138 1.85 27.61 -4.17
CA GLY A 138 1.22 28.66 -4.98
C GLY A 138 1.06 30.01 -4.27
N ILE A 139 0.61 31.02 -5.02
CA ILE A 139 0.16 32.29 -4.43
C ILE A 139 -1.33 32.15 -4.06
N GLY A 140 -1.59 31.85 -2.78
CA GLY A 140 -2.91 31.57 -2.24
C GLY A 140 -3.32 30.10 -2.29
N ARG A 141 -3.00 29.36 -3.35
CA ARG A 141 -3.25 27.93 -3.47
C ARG A 141 -2.39 27.33 -4.58
N GLY A 142 -1.71 26.21 -4.31
CA GLY A 142 -1.02 25.41 -5.32
C GLY A 142 -2.01 24.74 -6.29
N GLU A 143 -1.50 24.23 -7.41
CA GLU A 143 -2.31 23.48 -8.39
C GLU A 143 -2.87 22.20 -7.80
N LEU A 144 -2.12 21.55 -6.92
CA LEU A 144 -2.47 20.31 -6.23
C LEU A 144 -2.55 20.56 -4.72
N LEU A 145 -3.61 20.06 -4.10
CA LEU A 145 -3.75 20.01 -2.65
C LEU A 145 -3.51 18.57 -2.19
N PRO A 146 -2.35 18.23 -1.63
CA PRO A 146 -2.00 16.85 -1.33
C PRO A 146 -2.63 16.32 -0.02
N TYR A 147 -3.92 16.61 0.21
CA TYR A 147 -4.64 16.24 1.44
C TYR A 147 -5.82 15.32 1.13
N ALA A 148 -5.85 14.14 1.75
CA ALA A 148 -6.90 13.15 1.53
C ALA A 148 -8.30 13.68 1.88
N SER A 149 -8.44 14.46 2.95
CA SER A 149 -9.73 15.06 3.35
C SER A 149 -10.34 15.92 2.24
N TYR A 150 -9.52 16.69 1.53
CA TYR A 150 -9.97 17.51 0.42
C TYR A 150 -10.60 16.69 -0.72
N TYR A 151 -9.95 15.60 -1.13
CA TYR A 151 -10.45 14.74 -2.21
C TYR A 151 -11.67 13.92 -1.81
N LEU A 152 -11.79 13.60 -0.52
CA LEU A 152 -12.91 12.82 0.01
C LEU A 152 -14.17 13.65 0.29
N THR A 153 -14.03 14.92 0.68
CA THR A 153 -15.14 15.76 1.14
C THR A 153 -15.26 17.11 0.45
N GLY A 154 -14.23 17.52 -0.29
CA GLY A 154 -14.11 18.87 -0.86
C GLY A 154 -13.57 19.92 0.10
N PHE A 155 -13.29 19.55 1.35
CA PHE A 155 -12.81 20.45 2.41
C PHE A 155 -11.58 19.88 3.11
N LEU A 156 -10.69 20.77 3.58
CA LEU A 156 -9.53 20.40 4.38
C LEU A 156 -9.92 20.11 5.84
N GLN A 157 -9.17 19.21 6.49
CA GLN A 157 -9.24 18.93 7.94
C GLN A 157 -10.63 18.47 8.44
N GLU A 158 -11.39 17.82 7.58
CA GLU A 158 -12.73 17.31 7.88
C GLU A 158 -12.70 15.91 8.55
N ARG A 159 -13.89 15.29 8.68
CA ARG A 159 -14.09 13.97 9.30
C ARG A 159 -13.09 12.87 8.89
N PRO A 160 -12.60 12.80 7.63
CA PRO A 160 -11.60 11.80 7.27
C PRO A 160 -10.31 11.91 8.08
N LEU A 161 -9.83 13.14 8.33
CA LEU A 161 -8.65 13.38 9.15
C LEU A 161 -8.87 12.94 10.61
N ALA A 162 -10.04 13.21 11.20
CA ALA A 162 -10.34 12.77 12.55
C ALA A 162 -10.32 11.24 12.67
N ARG A 163 -10.94 10.53 11.72
CA ARG A 163 -10.91 9.06 11.67
C ARG A 163 -9.48 8.52 11.52
N LEU A 164 -8.70 9.11 10.63
CA LEU A 164 -7.30 8.72 10.44
C LEU A 164 -6.50 8.85 11.76
N ARG A 165 -6.72 9.93 12.53
CA ARG A 165 -6.08 10.12 13.84
C ARG A 165 -6.47 9.05 14.86
N ASP A 166 -7.75 8.68 14.89
CA ASP A 166 -8.23 7.61 15.75
C ASP A 166 -7.59 6.25 15.36
N ASP A 167 -7.51 5.95 14.07
CA ASP A 167 -6.88 4.72 13.55
C ASP A 167 -5.37 4.70 13.85
N LEU A 168 -4.66 5.81 13.65
CA LEU A 168 -3.23 5.93 13.96
C LEU A 168 -2.96 5.77 15.46
N ALA A 169 -3.78 6.38 16.31
CA ALA A 169 -3.67 6.23 17.76
C ALA A 169 -3.88 4.78 18.19
N ALA A 170 -4.81 4.05 17.57
CA ALA A 170 -5.06 2.64 17.88
C ALA A 170 -3.86 1.73 17.58
N ILE A 171 -3.00 2.10 16.64
CA ILE A 171 -1.76 1.36 16.31
C ILE A 171 -0.50 1.99 16.92
N GLY A 172 -0.67 2.97 17.82
CA GLY A 172 0.44 3.60 18.55
C GLY A 172 1.29 4.55 17.69
N VAL A 173 0.73 5.10 16.61
CA VAL A 173 1.37 6.12 15.78
C VAL A 173 0.86 7.48 16.19
N ALA A 174 1.77 8.39 16.50
CA ALA A 174 1.47 9.77 16.88
C ALA A 174 2.30 10.74 16.05
N ARG A 175 1.78 11.97 15.88
CA ARG A 175 2.50 13.05 15.24
C ARG A 175 3.77 13.39 16.02
N ALA A 176 4.90 13.53 15.34
CA ALA A 176 6.12 14.01 15.96
C ALA A 176 6.01 15.48 16.38
N GLU A 177 6.70 15.85 17.44
CA GLU A 177 6.76 17.23 17.91
C GLU A 177 7.37 18.13 16.81
N GLY A 178 6.76 19.28 16.56
CA GLY A 178 7.21 20.23 15.52
C GLY A 178 6.71 19.97 14.10
N VAL A 179 6.05 18.84 13.83
CA VAL A 179 5.42 18.60 12.53
C VAL A 179 4.11 19.40 12.44
N VAL A 180 4.03 20.32 11.48
CA VAL A 180 2.88 21.22 11.28
C VAL A 180 1.83 20.60 10.34
N GLU A 181 2.29 19.84 9.34
CA GLU A 181 1.41 19.25 8.34
C GLU A 181 0.41 18.24 8.96
N PRO A 182 -0.87 18.26 8.55
CA PRO A 182 -1.85 17.27 8.96
C PRO A 182 -1.46 15.85 8.51
N GLU A 183 -1.91 14.85 9.26
CA GLU A 183 -1.59 13.44 9.03
C GLU A 183 -2.16 12.91 7.70
N ASP A 184 -3.18 13.56 7.14
CA ASP A 184 -3.79 13.22 5.84
C ASP A 184 -3.08 13.86 4.63
N HIS A 185 -1.96 14.58 4.84
CA HIS A 185 -1.07 14.98 3.75
C HIS A 185 -0.44 13.75 3.11
N ALA A 186 -0.49 13.63 1.78
CA ALA A 186 -0.03 12.43 1.06
C ALA A 186 1.41 12.04 1.38
N GLY A 187 2.32 13.01 1.54
CA GLY A 187 3.70 12.77 1.95
C GLY A 187 3.78 12.19 3.37
N ILE A 188 2.99 12.73 4.33
CA ILE A 188 2.95 12.21 5.70
C ILE A 188 2.35 10.79 5.74
N LEU A 189 1.31 10.53 4.95
CA LEU A 189 0.75 9.17 4.83
C LEU A 189 1.81 8.19 4.30
N CYS A 190 2.59 8.58 3.31
CA CYS A 190 3.68 7.74 2.80
C CYS A 190 4.77 7.54 3.84
N GLU A 191 5.13 8.54 4.64
CA GLU A 191 6.08 8.41 5.74
C GLU A 191 5.59 7.41 6.79
N ILE A 192 4.32 7.52 7.20
CA ILE A 192 3.68 6.56 8.11
C ILE A 192 3.71 5.15 7.52
N MET A 193 3.34 4.98 6.24
CA MET A 193 3.36 3.67 5.58
C MET A 193 4.76 3.09 5.46
N SER A 194 5.78 3.91 5.22
CA SER A 194 7.18 3.49 5.27
C SER A 194 7.56 2.94 6.65
N GLY A 195 7.21 3.67 7.71
CA GLY A 195 7.48 3.24 9.08
C GLY A 195 6.73 1.97 9.48
N LEU A 196 5.49 1.78 9.00
CA LEU A 196 4.71 0.56 9.27
C LEU A 196 5.25 -0.66 8.51
N ALA A 197 5.69 -0.49 7.27
CA ALA A 197 6.27 -1.56 6.45
C ALA A 197 7.68 -1.97 6.90
N SER A 198 8.35 -1.15 7.72
CA SER A 198 9.69 -1.41 8.27
C SER A 198 9.68 -2.10 9.65
N ARG A 199 8.50 -2.44 10.18
CA ARG A 199 8.33 -3.03 11.53
C ARG A 199 8.42 -4.56 11.55
#